data_764f3d2f8cddebec445aa444e45a5441
#
_entry.id   764f3d2f8cddebec445aa444e45a5441
#
_cell.length_a   1.000
_cell.length_b   1.000
_cell.length_c   1.000
_cell.angle_alpha   90.00
_cell.angle_beta   90.00
_cell.angle_gamma   90.00
#
_symmetry.space_group_name_H-M   'P 1'
#
loop_
_entity.id
_entity.type
_entity.pdbx_description
1 polymer ?
#
loop_
_entity_poly.entity_id
_entity_poly.type
_entity_poly.pdbx_seq_one_letter_code
_entity_poly.pdbx_strand_id
1 'polypeptide(L)'
;MGARPVAVVSIDESHLRHPLERPIFIASVIVNFVLMGIAVALIFHEPAWFKTYPLLDKETSLIRVLAITGLVGIPLLVLNRNRREASIRGNSVRLSNAQFREIYAILESHCQRLGMTEVPKLFLTGSSIEPFSGAFSSWGEKYIVIHQIVFDIDDKKTMDVISFLLAHELGAVRLNHTAVWNEMLLTYISAFKWLRNPLERVRTYSRDRYGAALTPTGFRGLLISATGRRLMNQVNVEDYLLQSRKYGGLWSNINVFFEPKPQVLVRINQLRAAGYTYKPPEEVNALSKKGPS
;
A
#
# COMPACT_ATOMS: atom_id res chain seq x y z
N MET A 1 -26.19 -18.54 -27.38
CA MET A 1 -24.76 -18.92 -27.54
C MET A 1 -24.06 -18.66 -26.25
N GLY A 2 -23.80 -19.70 -25.42
CA GLY A 2 -23.14 -19.57 -24.14
C GLY A 2 -21.65 -19.33 -24.37
N ALA A 3 -21.16 -18.19 -23.91
CA ALA A 3 -19.73 -17.93 -23.83
C ALA A 3 -19.07 -19.01 -22.93
N ARG A 4 -18.15 -19.78 -23.48
CA ARG A 4 -17.35 -20.72 -22.70
C ARG A 4 -16.64 -19.91 -21.59
N PRO A 5 -16.68 -20.36 -20.33
CA PRO A 5 -15.93 -19.71 -19.28
C PRO A 5 -14.43 -19.78 -19.66
N VAL A 6 -13.82 -18.64 -19.86
CA VAL A 6 -12.36 -18.55 -20.02
C VAL A 6 -11.77 -19.14 -18.75
N ALA A 7 -10.94 -20.16 -18.87
CA ALA A 7 -10.27 -20.78 -17.75
C ALA A 7 -9.45 -19.69 -17.03
N VAL A 8 -9.90 -19.29 -15.84
CA VAL A 8 -9.21 -18.30 -15.04
C VAL A 8 -8.00 -19.00 -14.45
N VAL A 9 -6.83 -18.68 -14.99
CA VAL A 9 -5.55 -19.18 -14.44
C VAL A 9 -5.37 -18.52 -13.08
N SER A 10 -5.51 -19.30 -12.01
CA SER A 10 -5.25 -18.84 -10.65
C SER A 10 -3.76 -18.54 -10.48
N ILE A 11 -3.47 -17.43 -9.81
CA ILE A 11 -2.09 -17.03 -9.52
C ILE A 11 -1.63 -17.72 -8.23
N ASP A 12 -0.41 -18.29 -8.25
CA ASP A 12 0.23 -18.74 -7.02
C ASP A 12 0.62 -17.54 -6.13
N GLU A 13 -0.08 -17.40 -5.03
CA GLU A 13 0.13 -16.30 -4.07
C GLU A 13 1.32 -16.53 -3.12
N SER A 14 1.94 -17.72 -3.13
CA SER A 14 3.01 -18.08 -2.18
C SER A 14 4.19 -17.12 -2.22
N HIS A 15 4.52 -16.59 -3.40
CA HIS A 15 5.64 -15.68 -3.65
C HIS A 15 5.25 -14.18 -3.68
N LEU A 16 3.96 -13.85 -3.59
CA LEU A 16 3.50 -12.46 -3.69
C LEU A 16 3.77 -11.67 -2.40
N ARG A 17 3.72 -12.31 -1.24
CA ARG A 17 4.08 -11.66 0.01
C ARG A 17 5.60 -11.54 0.14
N HIS A 18 6.08 -10.34 0.50
CA HIS A 18 7.50 -10.15 0.78
C HIS A 18 7.94 -10.98 1.99
N PRO A 19 9.06 -11.73 1.93
CA PRO A 19 9.45 -12.68 2.99
C PRO A 19 9.64 -12.02 4.36
N LEU A 20 10.11 -10.78 4.40
CA LEU A 20 10.32 -10.02 5.64
C LEU A 20 9.03 -9.38 6.20
N GLU A 21 7.89 -9.45 5.52
CA GLU A 21 6.67 -8.78 5.97
C GLU A 21 6.14 -9.35 7.29
N ARG A 22 6.04 -10.67 7.40
CA ARG A 22 5.57 -11.32 8.64
C ARG A 22 6.53 -11.11 9.81
N PRO A 23 7.86 -11.34 9.68
CA PRO A 23 8.80 -11.09 10.76
C PRO A 23 8.78 -9.63 11.24
N ILE A 24 8.78 -8.66 10.32
CA ILE A 24 8.76 -7.24 10.68
C ILE A 24 7.41 -6.86 11.32
N PHE A 25 6.29 -7.41 10.85
CA PHE A 25 4.99 -7.19 11.49
C PHE A 25 4.98 -7.69 12.94
N ILE A 26 5.45 -8.93 13.19
CA ILE A 26 5.53 -9.50 14.54
C ILE A 26 6.43 -8.65 15.42
N ALA A 27 7.62 -8.27 14.94
CA ALA A 27 8.53 -7.39 15.67
C ALA A 27 7.88 -6.03 15.99
N SER A 28 7.15 -5.45 15.04
CA SER A 28 6.41 -4.20 15.23
C SER A 28 5.34 -4.32 16.31
N VAL A 29 4.60 -5.43 16.34
CA VAL A 29 3.58 -5.71 17.37
C VAL A 29 4.25 -5.86 18.74
N ILE A 30 5.35 -6.59 18.84
CA ILE A 30 6.10 -6.73 20.10
C ILE A 30 6.56 -5.35 20.61
N VAL A 31 7.20 -4.56 19.76
CA VAL A 31 7.63 -3.19 20.10
C VAL A 31 6.44 -2.33 20.54
N ASN A 32 5.30 -2.44 19.86
CA ASN A 32 4.08 -1.72 20.23
C ASN A 32 3.62 -2.06 21.65
N PHE A 33 3.58 -3.35 22.00
CA PHE A 33 3.19 -3.78 23.37
C PHE A 33 4.22 -3.40 24.42
N VAL A 34 5.51 -3.44 24.10
CA VAL A 34 6.56 -2.95 25.01
C VAL A 34 6.38 -1.45 25.27
N LEU A 35 6.19 -0.63 24.24
CA LEU A 35 5.94 0.80 24.40
C LEU A 35 4.66 1.07 25.20
N MET A 36 3.59 0.31 24.93
CA MET A 36 2.35 0.40 25.69
C MET A 36 2.57 0.03 27.18
N GLY A 37 3.30 -1.04 27.45
CA GLY A 37 3.63 -1.45 28.81
C GLY A 37 4.44 -0.39 29.57
N ILE A 38 5.45 0.19 28.91
CA ILE A 38 6.22 1.33 29.46
C ILE A 38 5.30 2.51 29.73
N ALA A 39 4.42 2.86 28.78
CA ALA A 39 3.48 3.96 28.94
C ALA A 39 2.55 3.74 30.15
N VAL A 40 1.98 2.54 30.28
CA VAL A 40 1.12 2.16 31.43
C VAL A 40 1.93 2.23 32.74
N ALA A 41 3.14 1.67 32.78
CA ALA A 41 3.99 1.71 33.97
C ALA A 41 4.28 3.16 34.41
N LEU A 42 4.57 4.06 33.47
CA LEU A 42 4.83 5.48 33.75
C LEU A 42 3.61 6.26 34.24
N ILE A 43 2.37 5.80 33.92
CA ILE A 43 1.15 6.41 34.47
C ILE A 43 1.03 6.10 35.99
N PHE A 44 1.36 4.87 36.38
CA PHE A 44 1.13 4.41 37.76
C PHE A 44 2.36 4.53 38.67
N HIS A 45 3.55 4.51 38.12
CA HIS A 45 4.81 4.51 38.88
C HIS A 45 5.78 5.56 38.34
N GLU A 46 6.21 6.45 39.24
CA GLU A 46 7.34 7.33 38.97
C GLU A 46 8.64 6.58 39.32
N PRO A 47 9.53 6.32 38.34
CA PRO A 47 10.83 5.74 38.64
C PRO A 47 11.61 6.69 39.56
N ALA A 48 12.17 6.16 40.67
CA ALA A 48 12.88 6.96 41.66
C ALA A 48 14.05 7.77 41.06
N TRP A 49 14.66 7.27 39.98
CA TRP A 49 15.74 7.95 39.28
C TRP A 49 15.28 9.20 38.49
N PHE A 50 13.97 9.36 38.19
CA PHE A 50 13.45 10.61 37.63
C PHE A 50 13.67 11.80 38.55
N LYS A 51 13.54 11.60 39.87
CA LYS A 51 13.78 12.65 40.88
C LYS A 51 15.25 13.05 40.99
N THR A 52 16.16 12.20 40.53
CA THR A 52 17.61 12.46 40.56
C THR A 52 18.06 13.44 39.46
N TYR A 53 17.25 13.56 38.39
CA TYR A 53 17.53 14.44 37.26
C TYR A 53 16.47 15.55 37.16
N PRO A 54 16.81 16.82 37.49
CA PRO A 54 15.83 17.94 37.51
C PRO A 54 15.11 18.18 36.19
N LEU A 55 15.73 17.84 35.07
CA LEU A 55 15.09 17.93 33.75
C LEU A 55 13.99 16.89 33.60
N LEU A 56 14.17 15.67 34.13
CA LEU A 56 13.19 14.60 34.03
C LEU A 56 12.04 14.80 35.02
N ASP A 57 12.24 15.43 36.15
CA ASP A 57 11.24 15.73 37.15
C ASP A 57 10.16 16.70 36.60
N LYS A 58 10.59 17.70 35.82
CA LYS A 58 9.68 18.61 35.10
C LYS A 58 8.96 17.94 33.92
N GLU A 59 9.63 16.99 33.27
CA GLU A 59 9.13 16.28 32.06
C GLU A 59 8.22 15.09 32.40
N THR A 60 8.14 14.66 33.67
CA THR A 60 7.31 13.51 34.09
C THR A 60 5.83 13.70 33.72
N SER A 61 5.33 14.93 33.90
CA SER A 61 3.97 15.28 33.50
C SER A 61 3.76 15.16 31.98
N LEU A 62 4.76 15.57 31.19
CA LEU A 62 4.72 15.49 29.73
C LEU A 62 4.71 14.02 29.26
N ILE A 63 5.55 13.18 29.87
CA ILE A 63 5.64 11.75 29.57
C ILE A 63 4.32 11.05 29.90
N ARG A 64 3.68 11.38 31.05
CA ARG A 64 2.35 10.87 31.41
C ARG A 64 1.27 11.32 30.43
N VAL A 65 1.28 12.59 30.04
CA VAL A 65 0.36 13.11 29.02
C VAL A 65 0.52 12.37 27.71
N LEU A 66 1.75 12.11 27.26
CA LEU A 66 2.02 11.33 26.05
C LEU A 66 1.52 9.87 26.19
N ALA A 67 1.70 9.26 27.35
CA ALA A 67 1.22 7.89 27.62
C ALA A 67 -0.33 7.83 27.57
N ILE A 68 -1.02 8.76 28.22
CA ILE A 68 -2.49 8.87 28.22
C ILE A 68 -2.98 9.17 26.81
N THR A 69 -2.33 10.09 26.09
CA THR A 69 -2.67 10.42 24.71
C THR A 69 -2.55 9.20 23.79
N GLY A 70 -1.54 8.34 24.00
CA GLY A 70 -1.40 7.07 23.28
C GLY A 70 -2.57 6.12 23.52
N LEU A 71 -3.06 6.00 24.75
CA LEU A 71 -4.24 5.18 25.09
C LEU A 71 -5.53 5.75 24.49
N VAL A 72 -5.73 7.06 24.60
CA VAL A 72 -6.87 7.78 23.99
C VAL A 72 -6.79 7.77 22.47
N GLY A 73 -5.59 7.63 21.92
CA GLY A 73 -5.34 7.52 20.47
C GLY A 73 -6.10 6.35 19.82
N ILE A 74 -6.32 5.23 20.54
CA ILE A 74 -7.02 4.06 19.97
C ILE A 74 -8.45 4.41 19.54
N PRO A 75 -9.34 4.93 20.41
CA PRO A 75 -10.68 5.34 19.99
C PRO A 75 -10.67 6.46 18.96
N LEU A 76 -9.71 7.40 19.03
CA LEU A 76 -9.56 8.45 18.04
C LEU A 76 -9.17 7.92 16.67
N LEU A 77 -8.35 6.88 16.58
CA LEU A 77 -8.03 6.21 15.31
C LEU A 77 -9.27 5.60 14.68
N VAL A 78 -10.10 4.90 15.47
CA VAL A 78 -11.36 4.33 14.99
C VAL A 78 -12.31 5.42 14.51
N LEU A 79 -12.43 6.51 15.26
CA LEU A 79 -13.28 7.65 14.88
C LEU A 79 -12.79 8.30 13.58
N ASN A 80 -11.49 8.59 13.46
CA ASN A 80 -10.91 9.19 12.27
C ASN A 80 -11.07 8.30 11.04
N ARG A 81 -10.95 6.99 11.23
CA ARG A 81 -11.17 6.01 10.17
C ARG A 81 -12.61 6.06 9.65
N ASN A 82 -13.60 6.03 10.55
CA ASN A 82 -15.02 6.10 10.19
C ASN A 82 -15.37 7.44 9.51
N ARG A 83 -14.81 8.55 10.00
CA ARG A 83 -14.96 9.87 9.35
C ARG A 83 -14.36 9.88 7.95
N ARG A 84 -13.17 9.30 7.76
CA ARG A 84 -12.52 9.20 6.45
C ARG A 84 -13.34 8.36 5.49
N GLU A 85 -13.88 7.22 5.95
CA GLU A 85 -14.80 6.40 5.15
C GLU A 85 -16.04 7.17 4.74
N ALA A 86 -16.70 7.84 5.68
CA ALA A 86 -17.89 8.64 5.39
C ALA A 86 -17.57 9.75 4.38
N SER A 87 -16.41 10.40 4.51
CA SER A 87 -15.95 11.43 3.56
C SER A 87 -15.71 10.85 2.15
N ILE A 88 -15.08 9.69 2.06
CA ILE A 88 -14.86 9.00 0.77
C ILE A 88 -16.21 8.66 0.13
N ARG A 89 -17.11 8.04 0.86
CA ARG A 89 -18.44 7.64 0.35
C ARG A 89 -19.29 8.84 -0.08
N GLY A 90 -19.19 9.96 0.67
CA GLY A 90 -19.96 11.18 0.37
C GLY A 90 -19.40 12.03 -0.76
N ASN A 91 -18.09 11.94 -1.03
CA ASN A 91 -17.40 12.81 -2.01
C ASN A 91 -16.82 12.05 -3.19
N SER A 92 -17.20 10.79 -3.40
CA SER A 92 -16.65 9.95 -4.46
C SER A 92 -17.74 9.25 -5.25
N VAL A 93 -17.45 8.94 -6.51
CA VAL A 93 -18.35 8.21 -7.38
C VAL A 93 -18.04 6.71 -7.27
N ARG A 94 -19.05 5.89 -6.97
CA ARG A 94 -18.89 4.44 -6.95
C ARG A 94 -18.80 3.90 -8.37
N LEU A 95 -17.75 3.14 -8.67
CA LEU A 95 -17.61 2.43 -9.94
C LEU A 95 -18.32 1.06 -9.84
N SER A 96 -18.99 0.69 -10.92
CA SER A 96 -19.76 -0.56 -11.00
C SER A 96 -19.99 -0.95 -12.46
N ASN A 97 -20.65 -2.07 -12.69
CA ASN A 97 -21.07 -2.47 -14.05
C ASN A 97 -22.03 -1.48 -14.73
N ALA A 98 -22.69 -0.59 -13.94
CA ALA A 98 -23.57 0.46 -14.49
C ALA A 98 -22.80 1.72 -14.92
N GLN A 99 -21.61 1.97 -14.32
CA GLN A 99 -20.79 3.14 -14.65
C GLN A 99 -19.31 2.81 -14.52
N PHE A 100 -18.51 3.24 -15.49
CA PHE A 100 -17.07 2.90 -15.63
C PHE A 100 -16.82 1.40 -15.71
N ARG A 101 -17.64 0.71 -16.50
CA ARG A 101 -17.69 -0.75 -16.62
C ARG A 101 -16.33 -1.37 -16.93
N GLU A 102 -15.55 -0.75 -17.82
CA GLU A 102 -14.23 -1.27 -18.22
C GLU A 102 -13.26 -1.37 -17.03
N ILE A 103 -13.23 -0.34 -16.20
CA ILE A 103 -12.36 -0.29 -15.02
C ILE A 103 -12.83 -1.28 -13.95
N TYR A 104 -14.15 -1.35 -13.75
CA TYR A 104 -14.72 -2.30 -12.81
C TYR A 104 -14.47 -3.75 -13.24
N ALA A 105 -14.55 -4.05 -14.54
CA ALA A 105 -14.24 -5.36 -15.09
C ALA A 105 -12.77 -5.78 -14.89
N ILE A 106 -11.82 -4.82 -14.91
CA ILE A 106 -10.41 -5.09 -14.56
C ILE A 106 -10.31 -5.56 -13.11
N LEU A 107 -10.97 -4.87 -12.18
CA LEU A 107 -10.98 -5.26 -10.77
C LEU A 107 -11.60 -6.64 -10.57
N GLU A 108 -12.75 -6.91 -11.19
CA GLU A 108 -13.41 -8.22 -11.14
C GLU A 108 -12.49 -9.33 -11.66
N SER A 109 -11.83 -9.10 -12.80
CA SER A 109 -10.87 -10.06 -13.37
C SER A 109 -9.71 -10.34 -12.40
N HIS A 110 -9.15 -9.32 -11.75
CA HIS A 110 -8.09 -9.50 -10.76
C HIS A 110 -8.59 -10.28 -9.54
N CYS A 111 -9.79 -9.98 -9.03
CA CYS A 111 -10.40 -10.74 -7.93
C CYS A 111 -10.59 -12.22 -8.29
N GLN A 112 -11.08 -12.50 -9.49
CA GLN A 112 -11.24 -13.88 -9.98
C GLN A 112 -9.90 -14.62 -10.05
N ARG A 113 -8.85 -13.98 -10.57
CA ARG A 113 -7.50 -14.56 -10.65
C ARG A 113 -6.88 -14.83 -9.28
N LEU A 114 -7.27 -14.09 -8.25
CA LEU A 114 -6.87 -14.28 -6.85
C LEU A 114 -7.84 -15.19 -6.06
N GLY A 115 -8.83 -15.79 -6.69
CA GLY A 115 -9.82 -16.62 -6.01
C GLY A 115 -10.59 -15.89 -4.91
N MET A 116 -10.80 -14.58 -5.04
CA MET A 116 -11.55 -13.80 -4.08
C MET A 116 -13.05 -13.95 -4.31
N THR A 117 -13.80 -14.28 -3.26
CA THR A 117 -15.26 -14.42 -3.31
C THR A 117 -16.00 -13.09 -3.35
N GLU A 118 -15.38 -12.06 -2.74
CA GLU A 118 -15.96 -10.72 -2.66
C GLU A 118 -15.09 -9.70 -3.39
N VAL A 119 -15.72 -8.92 -4.25
CA VAL A 119 -15.07 -7.80 -4.94
C VAL A 119 -15.14 -6.56 -4.04
N PRO A 120 -14.00 -5.91 -3.71
CA PRO A 120 -14.01 -4.67 -2.96
C PRO A 120 -14.82 -3.57 -3.66
N LYS A 121 -15.46 -2.71 -2.88
CA LYS A 121 -16.16 -1.54 -3.45
C LYS A 121 -15.14 -0.58 -4.03
N LEU A 122 -15.34 -0.17 -5.28
CA LEU A 122 -14.42 0.72 -6.00
C LEU A 122 -15.02 2.12 -6.09
N PHE A 123 -14.22 3.12 -5.74
CA PHE A 123 -14.61 4.54 -5.78
C PHE A 123 -13.60 5.36 -6.58
N LEU A 124 -14.13 6.34 -7.31
CA LEU A 124 -13.37 7.40 -7.98
C LEU A 124 -13.52 8.69 -7.18
N THR A 125 -12.41 9.28 -6.78
CA THR A 125 -12.40 10.51 -6.01
C THR A 125 -11.66 11.64 -6.72
N GLY A 126 -12.14 12.87 -6.54
CA GLY A 126 -11.42 14.09 -6.91
C GLY A 126 -10.69 14.74 -5.75
N SER A 127 -10.83 14.19 -4.53
CA SER A 127 -10.24 14.74 -3.30
C SER A 127 -8.75 14.41 -3.22
N SER A 128 -7.94 15.35 -2.76
CA SER A 128 -6.48 15.22 -2.56
C SER A 128 -6.07 14.35 -1.37
N ILE A 129 -6.98 13.54 -0.82
CA ILE A 129 -6.71 12.67 0.34
C ILE A 129 -5.68 11.58 0.00
N GLU A 130 -5.76 11.02 -1.22
CA GLU A 130 -4.79 10.05 -1.73
C GLU A 130 -4.26 10.51 -3.09
N PRO A 131 -2.95 10.47 -3.32
CA PRO A 131 -2.37 11.06 -4.55
C PRO A 131 -2.76 10.30 -5.83
N PHE A 132 -2.92 8.97 -5.79
CA PHE A 132 -3.24 8.16 -6.98
C PHE A 132 -4.24 7.04 -6.68
N SER A 133 -4.02 6.28 -5.61
CA SER A 133 -4.90 5.18 -5.18
C SER A 133 -4.74 4.91 -3.69
N GLY A 134 -5.71 4.20 -3.13
CA GLY A 134 -5.66 3.75 -1.75
C GLY A 134 -6.65 2.63 -1.47
N ALA A 135 -6.30 1.72 -0.56
CA ALA A 135 -7.19 0.71 -0.04
C ALA A 135 -7.58 1.05 1.41
N PHE A 136 -8.83 0.79 1.74
CA PHE A 136 -9.39 1.00 3.07
C PHE A 136 -10.26 -0.19 3.44
N SER A 137 -10.40 -0.46 4.72
CA SER A 137 -11.43 -1.36 5.19
C SER A 137 -12.08 -0.82 6.45
N SER A 138 -13.39 -1.01 6.61
CA SER A 138 -14.16 -0.53 7.74
C SER A 138 -15.26 -1.52 8.04
N TRP A 139 -15.36 -1.94 9.30
CA TRP A 139 -16.43 -2.83 9.80
C TRP A 139 -16.75 -4.03 8.90
N GLY A 140 -15.71 -4.68 8.33
CA GLY A 140 -15.84 -5.83 7.43
C GLY A 140 -15.95 -5.49 5.95
N GLU A 141 -16.26 -4.26 5.57
CA GLU A 141 -16.29 -3.82 4.18
C GLU A 141 -14.89 -3.39 3.70
N LYS A 142 -14.58 -3.70 2.45
CA LYS A 142 -13.29 -3.40 1.81
C LYS A 142 -13.52 -2.43 0.66
N TYR A 143 -12.68 -1.39 0.60
CA TYR A 143 -12.80 -0.30 -0.36
C TYR A 143 -11.47 -0.09 -1.08
N ILE A 144 -11.54 0.16 -2.36
CA ILE A 144 -10.43 0.69 -3.16
C ILE A 144 -10.86 2.04 -3.72
N VAL A 145 -9.99 3.02 -3.62
CA VAL A 145 -10.22 4.37 -4.14
C VAL A 145 -9.15 4.68 -5.17
N ILE A 146 -9.56 5.19 -6.32
CA ILE A 146 -8.66 5.71 -7.36
C ILE A 146 -8.91 7.21 -7.50
N HIS A 147 -7.83 7.98 -7.59
CA HIS A 147 -7.93 9.41 -7.80
C HIS A 147 -8.15 9.72 -9.29
N GLN A 148 -9.02 10.71 -9.58
CA GLN A 148 -9.33 11.13 -10.95
C GLN A 148 -8.10 11.48 -11.79
N ILE A 149 -7.03 11.93 -11.14
CA ILE A 149 -5.77 12.31 -11.82
C ILE A 149 -5.19 11.17 -12.67
N VAL A 150 -5.53 9.91 -12.36
CA VAL A 150 -5.07 8.74 -13.13
C VAL A 150 -5.80 8.65 -14.48
N PHE A 151 -7.01 9.20 -14.59
CA PHE A 151 -7.87 9.10 -15.78
C PHE A 151 -7.62 10.18 -16.84
N ASP A 152 -6.91 11.23 -16.50
CA ASP A 152 -6.59 12.32 -17.45
C ASP A 152 -5.52 11.92 -18.49
N ILE A 153 -5.29 10.64 -18.68
CA ILE A 153 -4.32 10.11 -19.64
C ILE A 153 -5.14 9.54 -20.81
N ASP A 154 -5.13 10.24 -21.93
CA ASP A 154 -5.88 9.87 -23.13
C ASP A 154 -5.12 8.82 -23.96
N ASP A 155 -4.96 7.58 -23.40
CA ASP A 155 -4.27 6.51 -24.13
C ASP A 155 -4.63 5.12 -23.58
N LYS A 156 -4.59 4.09 -24.44
CA LYS A 156 -4.68 2.66 -24.05
C LYS A 156 -3.66 2.27 -22.98
N LYS A 157 -2.52 2.94 -22.91
CA LYS A 157 -1.48 2.77 -21.88
C LYS A 157 -1.96 3.15 -20.48
N THR A 158 -3.01 3.96 -20.37
CA THR A 158 -3.65 4.33 -19.10
C THR A 158 -4.31 3.14 -18.44
N MET A 159 -4.91 2.23 -19.21
CA MET A 159 -5.56 1.05 -18.66
C MET A 159 -4.57 0.11 -17.96
N ASP A 160 -3.33 0.01 -18.46
CA ASP A 160 -2.27 -0.76 -17.79
C ASP A 160 -1.88 -0.14 -16.45
N VAL A 161 -1.81 1.20 -16.38
CA VAL A 161 -1.53 1.92 -15.13
C VAL A 161 -2.66 1.71 -14.13
N ILE A 162 -3.92 1.86 -14.56
CA ILE A 162 -5.10 1.65 -13.72
C ILE A 162 -5.12 0.20 -13.23
N SER A 163 -4.89 -0.75 -14.13
CA SER A 163 -4.83 -2.18 -13.81
C SER A 163 -3.76 -2.47 -12.75
N PHE A 164 -2.56 -1.90 -12.88
CA PHE A 164 -1.50 -2.05 -11.89
C PHE A 164 -1.88 -1.43 -10.54
N LEU A 165 -2.43 -0.22 -10.53
CA LEU A 165 -2.85 0.44 -9.29
C LEU A 165 -3.96 -0.33 -8.59
N LEU A 166 -4.94 -0.85 -9.33
CA LEU A 166 -5.99 -1.72 -8.79
C LEU A 166 -5.41 -2.99 -8.18
N ALA A 167 -4.50 -3.64 -8.89
CA ALA A 167 -3.83 -4.85 -8.42
C ALA A 167 -2.97 -4.60 -7.17
N HIS A 168 -2.25 -3.46 -7.12
CA HIS A 168 -1.48 -3.01 -5.96
C HIS A 168 -2.38 -2.82 -4.72
N GLU A 169 -3.49 -2.12 -4.87
CA GLU A 169 -4.42 -1.91 -3.76
C GLU A 169 -5.17 -3.19 -3.38
N LEU A 170 -5.45 -4.05 -4.35
CA LEU A 170 -6.03 -5.36 -4.10
C LEU A 170 -5.10 -6.25 -3.27
N GLY A 171 -3.78 -6.13 -3.46
CA GLY A 171 -2.78 -6.75 -2.60
C GLY A 171 -2.90 -6.30 -1.14
N ALA A 172 -3.14 -5.01 -0.88
CA ALA A 172 -3.38 -4.51 0.47
C ALA A 172 -4.66 -5.09 1.10
N VAL A 173 -5.72 -5.20 0.30
CA VAL A 173 -7.00 -5.82 0.71
C VAL A 173 -6.81 -7.30 1.02
N ARG A 174 -6.16 -8.04 0.13
CA ARG A 174 -5.92 -9.49 0.24
C ARG A 174 -5.06 -9.85 1.44
N LEU A 175 -4.03 -9.06 1.73
CA LEU A 175 -3.12 -9.25 2.86
C LEU A 175 -3.65 -8.62 4.17
N ASN A 176 -4.86 -8.07 4.17
CA ASN A 176 -5.49 -7.40 5.30
C ASN A 176 -4.66 -6.26 5.91
N HIS A 177 -3.81 -5.58 5.11
CA HIS A 177 -2.99 -4.46 5.58
C HIS A 177 -3.83 -3.31 6.16
N THR A 178 -5.05 -3.17 5.66
CA THR A 178 -6.00 -2.10 6.02
C THR A 178 -7.00 -2.50 7.10
N ALA A 179 -6.88 -3.68 7.68
CA ALA A 179 -7.80 -4.13 8.72
C ALA A 179 -7.71 -3.27 9.99
N VAL A 180 -8.86 -3.01 10.63
CA VAL A 180 -8.94 -2.17 11.85
C VAL A 180 -8.03 -2.71 12.95
N TRP A 181 -8.05 -4.02 13.18
CA TRP A 181 -7.23 -4.66 14.21
C TRP A 181 -5.72 -4.48 13.97
N ASN A 182 -5.27 -4.39 12.70
CA ASN A 182 -3.89 -4.10 12.35
C ASN A 182 -3.46 -2.72 12.86
N GLU A 183 -4.31 -1.71 12.67
CA GLU A 183 -4.03 -0.35 13.16
C GLU A 183 -4.04 -0.31 14.70
N MET A 184 -4.96 -1.03 15.35
CA MET A 184 -5.00 -1.11 16.82
C MET A 184 -3.73 -1.76 17.39
N LEU A 185 -3.25 -2.85 16.78
CA LEU A 185 -2.01 -3.53 17.19
C LEU A 185 -0.74 -2.71 16.98
N LEU A 186 -0.82 -1.59 16.24
CA LEU A 186 0.32 -0.77 15.86
C LEU A 186 0.19 0.68 16.34
N THR A 187 -0.75 0.97 17.24
CA THR A 187 -1.11 2.33 17.65
C THR A 187 0.08 3.15 18.16
N TYR A 188 0.84 2.59 19.10
CA TYR A 188 1.98 3.31 19.69
C TYR A 188 3.13 3.51 18.71
N ILE A 189 3.49 2.49 17.92
CA ILE A 189 4.53 2.67 16.90
C ILE A 189 4.10 3.62 15.79
N SER A 190 2.79 3.81 15.58
CA SER A 190 2.27 4.76 14.60
C SER A 190 2.51 6.22 15.00
N ALA A 191 2.68 6.50 16.29
CA ALA A 191 3.11 7.80 16.78
C ALA A 191 4.56 8.13 16.39
N PHE A 192 5.39 7.09 16.20
CA PHE A 192 6.79 7.22 15.82
C PHE A 192 6.98 6.70 14.39
N LYS A 193 6.87 7.59 13.40
CA LYS A 193 6.91 7.23 11.97
C LYS A 193 8.12 6.35 11.62
N TRP A 194 9.29 6.63 12.16
CA TRP A 194 10.52 5.86 11.91
C TRP A 194 10.45 4.40 12.39
N LEU A 195 9.68 4.08 13.44
CA LEU A 195 9.40 2.70 13.87
C LEU A 195 8.44 1.97 12.94
N ARG A 196 7.47 2.69 12.37
CA ARG A 196 6.47 2.12 11.45
C ARG A 196 7.00 1.97 10.02
N ASN A 197 7.92 2.82 9.59
CA ASN A 197 8.43 2.86 8.21
C ASN A 197 8.94 1.51 7.67
N PRO A 198 9.71 0.68 8.43
CA PRO A 198 10.14 -0.63 7.93
C PRO A 198 8.97 -1.55 7.53
N LEU A 199 7.90 -1.55 8.33
CA LEU A 199 6.70 -2.32 8.04
C LEU A 199 5.97 -1.80 6.80
N GLU A 200 5.78 -0.49 6.68
CA GLU A 200 5.11 0.11 5.52
C GLU A 200 5.87 -0.13 4.22
N ARG A 201 7.21 -0.16 4.28
CA ARG A 201 8.04 -0.48 3.12
C ARG A 201 7.84 -1.92 2.64
N VAL A 202 7.94 -2.90 3.53
CA VAL A 202 7.77 -4.31 3.12
C VAL A 202 6.34 -4.61 2.67
N ARG A 203 5.34 -3.95 3.25
CA ARG A 203 3.95 -3.99 2.78
C ARG A 203 3.81 -3.42 1.37
N THR A 204 4.51 -2.32 1.09
CA THR A 204 4.53 -1.73 -0.26
C THR A 204 5.14 -2.70 -1.26
N TYR A 205 6.25 -3.36 -0.91
CA TYR A 205 6.87 -4.37 -1.79
C TYR A 205 5.94 -5.56 -2.06
N SER A 206 5.19 -6.03 -1.06
CA SER A 206 4.17 -7.05 -1.28
C SER A 206 3.09 -6.58 -2.25
N ARG A 207 2.54 -5.39 -2.03
CA ARG A 207 1.55 -4.80 -2.95
C ARG A 207 2.07 -4.67 -4.38
N ASP A 208 3.34 -4.25 -4.53
CA ASP A 208 3.98 -4.15 -5.85
C ASP A 208 4.09 -5.51 -6.56
N ARG A 209 4.34 -6.58 -5.81
CA ARG A 209 4.36 -7.94 -6.36
C ARG A 209 2.97 -8.35 -6.86
N TYR A 210 1.89 -8.02 -6.13
CA TYR A 210 0.52 -8.21 -6.64
C TYR A 210 0.28 -7.41 -7.91
N GLY A 211 0.72 -6.14 -7.95
CA GLY A 211 0.66 -5.30 -9.14
C GLY A 211 1.35 -5.93 -10.34
N ALA A 212 2.59 -6.38 -10.17
CA ALA A 212 3.40 -6.97 -11.25
C ALA A 212 2.89 -8.36 -11.70
N ALA A 213 2.38 -9.18 -10.77
CA ALA A 213 1.84 -10.50 -11.10
C ALA A 213 0.52 -10.43 -11.86
N LEU A 214 -0.36 -9.52 -11.48
CA LEU A 214 -1.65 -9.33 -12.11
C LEU A 214 -1.57 -8.52 -13.40
N THR A 215 -0.60 -7.60 -13.50
CA THR A 215 -0.39 -6.74 -14.67
C THR A 215 1.08 -6.73 -15.07
N PRO A 216 1.53 -7.70 -15.88
CA PRO A 216 2.95 -7.80 -16.28
C PRO A 216 3.51 -6.58 -17.01
N THR A 217 2.65 -5.82 -17.71
CA THR A 217 2.99 -4.52 -18.34
C THR A 217 3.09 -3.38 -17.33
N GLY A 218 2.71 -3.64 -16.07
CA GLY A 218 2.36 -2.65 -15.06
C GLY A 218 3.50 -1.90 -14.40
N PHE A 219 4.79 -2.16 -14.73
CA PHE A 219 5.90 -1.32 -14.25
C PHE A 219 5.68 0.18 -14.54
N ARG A 220 4.95 0.49 -15.60
CA ARG A 220 4.53 1.87 -15.90
C ARG A 220 3.69 2.49 -14.79
N GLY A 221 2.89 1.68 -14.07
CA GLY A 221 2.15 2.15 -12.91
C GLY A 221 3.04 2.72 -11.80
N LEU A 222 4.28 2.26 -11.68
CA LEU A 222 5.25 2.85 -10.76
C LEU A 222 5.79 4.20 -11.24
N LEU A 223 5.90 4.40 -12.56
CA LEU A 223 6.45 5.63 -13.15
C LEU A 223 5.56 6.83 -12.89
N ILE A 224 4.24 6.65 -12.76
CA ILE A 224 3.33 7.75 -12.42
C ILE A 224 3.70 8.42 -11.09
N SER A 225 4.23 7.64 -10.14
CA SER A 225 4.70 8.15 -8.85
C SER A 225 6.02 8.94 -8.95
N ALA A 226 6.83 8.67 -9.98
CA ALA A 226 8.13 9.34 -10.18
C ALA A 226 8.03 10.60 -11.04
N THR A 227 7.18 10.57 -12.08
CA THR A 227 7.15 11.59 -13.13
C THR A 227 5.83 12.32 -13.25
N GLY A 228 4.82 11.86 -12.53
CA GLY A 228 3.45 12.32 -12.71
C GLY A 228 2.85 11.84 -14.04
N ARG A 229 1.55 12.08 -14.22
CA ARG A 229 0.78 11.56 -15.36
C ARG A 229 1.21 12.10 -16.72
N ARG A 230 1.55 13.40 -16.79
CA ARG A 230 1.81 14.07 -18.07
C ARG A 230 3.11 13.61 -18.73
N LEU A 231 4.11 13.30 -17.92
CA LEU A 231 5.46 13.00 -18.41
C LEU A 231 5.76 11.50 -18.46
N MET A 232 4.95 10.64 -17.82
CA MET A 232 5.25 9.21 -17.73
C MET A 232 5.33 8.54 -19.12
N ASN A 233 4.59 9.02 -20.11
CA ASN A 233 4.62 8.49 -21.48
C ASN A 233 5.89 8.88 -22.24
N GLN A 234 6.60 9.93 -21.80
CA GLN A 234 7.86 10.39 -22.39
C GLN A 234 9.08 9.69 -21.76
N VAL A 235 8.89 8.95 -20.66
CA VAL A 235 9.98 8.24 -19.98
C VAL A 235 10.39 7.03 -20.78
N ASN A 236 11.68 6.96 -21.11
CA ASN A 236 12.30 5.74 -21.59
C ASN A 236 12.42 4.76 -20.40
N VAL A 237 11.58 3.73 -20.38
CA VAL A 237 11.52 2.76 -19.27
C VAL A 237 12.85 2.01 -19.12
N GLU A 238 13.53 1.69 -20.23
CA GLU A 238 14.81 0.96 -20.19
C GLU A 238 15.90 1.79 -19.53
N ASP A 239 15.99 3.09 -19.91
CA ASP A 239 16.96 4.00 -19.31
C ASP A 239 16.68 4.23 -17.82
N TYR A 240 15.41 4.37 -17.44
CA TYR A 240 15.01 4.45 -16.05
C TYR A 240 15.34 3.18 -15.25
N LEU A 241 15.22 2.02 -15.88
CA LEU A 241 15.65 0.74 -15.30
C LEU A 241 17.19 0.67 -15.14
N LEU A 242 17.95 1.24 -16.04
CA LEU A 242 19.41 1.36 -15.91
C LEU A 242 19.78 2.31 -14.76
N GLN A 243 19.07 3.43 -14.61
CA GLN A 243 19.23 4.33 -13.45
C GLN A 243 18.98 3.58 -12.13
N SER A 244 17.96 2.71 -12.07
CA SER A 244 17.65 1.95 -10.87
C SER A 244 18.78 1.01 -10.43
N ARG A 245 19.56 0.48 -11.38
CA ARG A 245 20.75 -0.38 -11.10
C ARG A 245 21.91 0.41 -10.47
N LYS A 246 22.04 1.68 -10.83
CA LYS A 246 23.10 2.58 -10.34
C LYS A 246 22.70 3.26 -9.03
N TYR A 247 21.41 3.22 -8.68
CA TYR A 247 20.88 3.87 -7.50
C TYR A 247 21.28 3.10 -6.24
N GLY A 248 22.03 3.76 -5.37
CA GLY A 248 22.52 3.21 -4.10
C GLY A 248 23.46 4.19 -3.39
N GLY A 249 23.97 3.77 -2.25
CA GLY A 249 24.91 4.55 -1.45
C GLY A 249 24.38 4.91 -0.07
N LEU A 250 25.26 5.43 0.78
CA LEU A 250 24.96 5.72 2.18
C LEU A 250 23.78 6.67 2.36
N TRP A 251 23.78 7.78 1.62
CA TRP A 251 22.72 8.79 1.70
C TRP A 251 21.37 8.29 1.19
N SER A 252 21.39 7.46 0.16
CA SER A 252 20.18 6.79 -0.32
C SER A 252 19.58 5.89 0.75
N ASN A 253 20.41 5.09 1.44
CA ASN A 253 19.97 4.20 2.49
C ASN A 253 19.44 4.96 3.72
N ILE A 254 20.09 6.07 4.09
CA ILE A 254 19.62 6.96 5.16
C ILE A 254 18.26 7.55 4.80
N ASN A 255 18.12 8.09 3.60
CA ASN A 255 16.85 8.68 3.14
C ASN A 255 15.71 7.63 3.12
N VAL A 256 15.99 6.44 2.59
CA VAL A 256 15.04 5.31 2.61
C VAL A 256 14.62 4.95 4.03
N PHE A 257 15.48 5.12 5.04
CA PHE A 257 15.12 4.84 6.44
C PHE A 257 14.04 5.79 6.98
N PHE A 258 14.13 7.07 6.62
CA PHE A 258 13.19 8.09 7.12
C PHE A 258 11.90 8.21 6.31
N GLU A 259 11.88 7.76 5.06
CA GLU A 259 10.69 7.81 4.21
C GLU A 259 9.73 6.65 4.47
N PRO A 260 8.43 6.92 4.69
CA PRO A 260 7.43 5.87 4.89
C PRO A 260 7.15 5.09 3.61
N LYS A 261 7.21 5.74 2.45
CA LYS A 261 7.02 5.11 1.14
C LYS A 261 8.38 4.92 0.47
N PRO A 262 8.73 3.70 0.07
CA PRO A 262 10.00 3.47 -0.61
C PRO A 262 10.02 4.20 -1.96
N GLN A 263 11.18 4.74 -2.31
CA GLN A 263 11.39 5.43 -3.59
C GLN A 263 11.15 4.48 -4.77
N VAL A 264 10.68 5.03 -5.89
CA VAL A 264 10.29 4.24 -7.07
C VAL A 264 11.43 3.35 -7.57
N LEU A 265 12.66 3.86 -7.59
CA LEU A 265 13.84 3.08 -7.99
C LEU A 265 14.09 1.87 -7.08
N VAL A 266 13.90 2.03 -5.78
CA VAL A 266 14.03 0.93 -4.80
C VAL A 266 12.91 -0.10 -5.02
N ARG A 267 11.68 0.33 -5.25
CA ARG A 267 10.53 -0.55 -5.56
C ARG A 267 10.79 -1.40 -6.81
N ILE A 268 11.30 -0.77 -7.87
CA ILE A 268 11.67 -1.47 -9.10
C ILE A 268 12.75 -2.52 -8.83
N ASN A 269 13.80 -2.18 -8.08
CA ASN A 269 14.86 -3.13 -7.74
C ASN A 269 14.35 -4.31 -6.92
N GLN A 270 13.42 -4.07 -5.98
CA GLN A 270 12.77 -5.14 -5.21
C GLN A 270 11.90 -6.07 -6.07
N LEU A 271 11.18 -5.53 -7.06
CA LEU A 271 10.43 -6.34 -8.01
C LEU A 271 11.38 -7.20 -8.88
N ARG A 272 12.48 -6.63 -9.36
CA ARG A 272 13.47 -7.37 -10.16
C ARG A 272 14.14 -8.46 -9.35
N ALA A 273 14.51 -8.19 -8.10
CA ALA A 273 15.06 -9.19 -7.19
C ALA A 273 14.06 -10.34 -6.90
N ALA A 274 12.76 -10.06 -6.98
CA ALA A 274 11.71 -11.07 -6.88
C ALA A 274 11.39 -11.79 -8.20
N GLY A 275 12.17 -11.54 -9.28
CA GLY A 275 12.00 -12.20 -10.58
C GLY A 275 11.00 -11.53 -11.53
N TYR A 276 10.42 -10.39 -11.14
CA TYR A 276 9.52 -9.65 -12.02
C TYR A 276 10.32 -8.77 -12.98
N THR A 277 10.09 -8.93 -14.28
CA THR A 277 10.71 -8.13 -15.35
C THR A 277 9.64 -7.31 -16.06
N TYR A 278 10.00 -6.11 -16.48
CA TYR A 278 9.14 -5.32 -17.34
C TYR A 278 8.98 -6.03 -18.69
N LYS A 279 7.74 -6.24 -19.11
CA LYS A 279 7.40 -6.74 -20.44
C LYS A 279 6.72 -5.62 -21.20
N PRO A 280 7.29 -5.14 -22.33
CA PRO A 280 6.60 -4.15 -23.13
C PRO A 280 5.28 -4.70 -23.68
N PRO A 281 4.27 -3.85 -23.92
CA PRO A 281 2.95 -4.28 -24.39
C PRO A 281 2.98 -5.11 -25.67
N GLU A 282 3.95 -4.87 -26.54
CA GLU A 282 4.16 -5.60 -27.79
C GLU A 282 4.55 -7.06 -27.56
N GLU A 283 5.42 -7.34 -26.58
CA GLU A 283 5.81 -8.70 -26.21
C GLU A 283 4.67 -9.50 -25.58
N VAL A 284 3.84 -8.84 -24.75
CA VAL A 284 2.68 -9.49 -24.14
C VAL A 284 1.67 -9.90 -25.20
N ASN A 285 1.43 -9.05 -26.20
CA ASN A 285 0.54 -9.35 -27.32
C ASN A 285 1.09 -10.47 -28.22
N ALA A 286 2.41 -10.55 -28.37
CA ALA A 286 3.06 -11.63 -29.15
C ALA A 286 2.96 -12.99 -28.43
N LEU A 287 3.09 -13.01 -27.09
CA LEU A 287 2.96 -14.23 -26.28
C LEU A 287 1.51 -14.73 -26.22
N SER A 288 0.52 -13.81 -26.19
CA SER A 288 -0.90 -14.20 -26.22
C SER A 288 -1.36 -14.79 -27.54
N LYS A 289 -0.68 -14.47 -28.65
CA LYS A 289 -0.94 -15.03 -30.00
C LYS A 289 -0.28 -16.39 -30.23
N LYS A 290 0.79 -16.72 -29.48
CA LYS A 290 1.37 -18.06 -29.41
C LYS A 290 0.60 -18.80 -28.33
N GLY A 291 -0.52 -19.47 -28.70
CA GLY A 291 -1.25 -20.35 -27.80
C GLY A 291 -0.35 -21.43 -27.19
N PRO A 292 -0.80 -22.15 -26.16
CA PRO A 292 -0.02 -23.20 -25.54
C PRO A 292 0.32 -24.24 -26.59
N SER A 293 1.61 -24.43 -26.83
CA SER A 293 2.17 -25.50 -27.65
C SER A 293 1.96 -26.86 -26.98
#